data_fd010c51297476bc347302a80fbac665
#
_entry.id   fd010c51297476bc347302a80fbac665
#
_cell.length_a   1.000
_cell.length_b   1.000
_cell.length_c   1.000
_cell.angle_alpha   90.00
_cell.angle_beta   90.00
_cell.angle_gamma   90.00
#
_symmetry.space_group_name_H-M   'P 1'
#
loop_
_entity.id
_entity.type
_entity.pdbx_description
1 polymer ?
#
loop_
_entity_poly.entity_id
_entity_poly.type
_entity_poly.pdbx_seq_one_letter_code
_entity_poly.pdbx_strand_id
1 'polypeptide(L)'
;SMVQKINKTGGKILLEDFKSYEPKWRKPIVFNYKDLRVISMGPPSSGGICLAQMMKMIEPFNIGDLEYKSYEAMHLMIEAERRSYADRSYFLGDPDFVSIPEYHLISSDYLSERMLNYNPLVATKSSDISYGDIVVAESDETTHFSILDSFGNAVSVTTTLNGSYGSKVFVDEIGVFMNNEMAVSYTHLRAHETVRN
;
A
#
# COMPACT_ATOMS: atom_id res chain seq x y z
N SER A 1 -16.53 -2.12 -28.44
CA SER A 1 -15.13 -2.00 -28.04
C SER A 1 -15.05 -1.77 -26.51
N MET A 2 -13.90 -2.05 -25.91
CA MET A 2 -13.64 -1.85 -24.47
C MET A 2 -13.97 -0.43 -24.00
N VAL A 3 -13.53 0.59 -24.73
CA VAL A 3 -13.85 2.00 -24.45
C VAL A 3 -15.37 2.26 -24.39
N GLN A 4 -16.11 1.73 -25.37
CA GLN A 4 -17.58 1.91 -25.36
C GLN A 4 -18.26 1.22 -24.20
N LYS A 5 -17.80 0.03 -23.82
CA LYS A 5 -18.34 -0.73 -22.69
C LYS A 5 -18.13 0.04 -21.38
N ILE A 6 -16.88 0.46 -21.12
CA ILE A 6 -16.51 1.24 -19.93
C ILE A 6 -17.33 2.53 -19.86
N ASN A 7 -17.41 3.30 -20.96
CA ASN A 7 -18.12 4.57 -20.96
C ASN A 7 -19.65 4.42 -20.79
N LYS A 8 -20.23 3.30 -21.24
CA LYS A 8 -21.65 2.99 -20.99
C LYS A 8 -21.94 2.72 -19.50
N THR A 9 -20.96 2.30 -18.73
CA THR A 9 -21.11 2.02 -17.30
C THR A 9 -20.66 3.17 -16.40
N GLY A 10 -20.46 4.38 -16.99
CA GLY A 10 -20.10 5.59 -16.25
C GLY A 10 -18.61 5.89 -16.16
N GLY A 11 -17.75 5.02 -16.73
CA GLY A 11 -16.32 5.29 -16.83
C GLY A 11 -16.01 6.42 -17.83
N LYS A 12 -14.82 6.99 -17.72
CA LYS A 12 -14.35 8.10 -18.58
C LYS A 12 -12.97 7.73 -19.14
N ILE A 13 -12.93 6.78 -20.06
CA ILE A 13 -11.70 6.37 -20.72
C ILE A 13 -11.77 6.63 -22.21
N LEU A 14 -10.68 7.07 -22.80
CA LEU A 14 -10.53 7.33 -24.22
C LEU A 14 -9.62 6.28 -24.87
N LEU A 15 -9.75 6.15 -26.18
CA LEU A 15 -8.85 5.27 -26.92
C LEU A 15 -7.38 5.73 -26.83
N GLU A 16 -7.19 7.03 -26.69
CA GLU A 16 -5.87 7.65 -26.58
C GLU A 16 -5.17 7.26 -25.27
N ASP A 17 -5.91 7.07 -24.16
CA ASP A 17 -5.36 6.62 -22.89
C ASP A 17 -4.71 5.24 -23.04
N PHE A 18 -5.28 4.34 -23.84
CA PHE A 18 -4.67 3.05 -24.14
C PHE A 18 -3.45 3.13 -25.05
N LYS A 19 -3.46 4.07 -26.01
CA LYS A 19 -2.34 4.24 -26.94
C LYS A 19 -1.13 4.91 -26.29
N SER A 20 -1.40 5.82 -25.35
CA SER A 20 -0.36 6.58 -24.63
C SER A 20 0.15 5.86 -23.38
N TYR A 21 -0.49 4.74 -23.00
CA TYR A 21 -0.05 3.98 -21.82
C TYR A 21 1.33 3.35 -22.05
N GLU A 22 2.26 3.66 -21.16
CA GLU A 22 3.60 3.08 -21.13
C GLU A 22 3.90 2.50 -19.75
N PRO A 23 4.36 1.24 -19.67
CA PRO A 23 4.81 0.66 -18.42
C PRO A 23 6.09 1.33 -17.94
N LYS A 24 6.20 1.58 -16.63
CA LYS A 24 7.34 2.26 -16.04
C LYS A 24 8.12 1.34 -15.12
N TRP A 25 9.44 1.38 -15.24
CA TRP A 25 10.34 0.80 -14.25
C TRP A 25 10.42 1.71 -13.03
N ARG A 26 10.17 1.13 -11.85
CA ARG A 26 10.24 1.85 -10.57
C ARG A 26 11.37 1.28 -9.71
N LYS A 27 11.98 2.14 -8.88
CA LYS A 27 12.96 1.69 -7.91
C LYS A 27 12.25 0.94 -6.78
N PRO A 28 12.76 -0.25 -6.37
CA PRO A 28 12.21 -0.93 -5.21
C PRO A 28 12.55 -0.19 -3.92
N ILE A 29 11.72 -0.38 -2.90
CA ILE A 29 12.08 -0.06 -1.52
C ILE A 29 13.00 -1.15 -1.01
N VAL A 30 14.16 -0.76 -0.51
CA VAL A 30 15.17 -1.68 0.05
C VAL A 30 15.48 -1.25 1.47
N PHE A 31 15.38 -2.18 2.40
CA PHE A 31 15.71 -1.95 3.82
C PHE A 31 16.27 -3.21 4.46
N ASN A 32 16.88 -3.07 5.62
CA ASN A 32 17.31 -4.20 6.42
C ASN A 32 16.33 -4.43 7.57
N TYR A 33 16.10 -5.69 7.91
CA TYR A 33 15.41 -6.14 9.09
C TYR A 33 16.26 -7.23 9.73
N LYS A 34 16.85 -6.95 10.89
CA LYS A 34 17.89 -7.78 11.49
C LYS A 34 19.04 -8.01 10.48
N ASP A 35 19.36 -9.26 10.21
CA ASP A 35 20.37 -9.70 9.24
C ASP A 35 19.83 -9.89 7.81
N LEU A 36 18.55 -9.67 7.61
CA LEU A 36 17.89 -9.83 6.32
C LEU A 36 17.85 -8.52 5.53
N ARG A 37 18.17 -8.61 4.25
CA ARG A 37 17.91 -7.56 3.29
C ARG A 37 16.55 -7.79 2.64
N VAL A 38 15.62 -6.87 2.85
CA VAL A 38 14.25 -6.92 2.30
C VAL A 38 14.16 -6.01 1.08
N ILE A 39 13.58 -6.53 0.00
CA ILE A 39 13.33 -5.80 -1.24
C ILE A 39 11.83 -5.90 -1.51
N SER A 40 11.16 -4.76 -1.67
CA SER A 40 9.71 -4.69 -1.88
C SER A 40 9.34 -3.63 -2.91
N MET A 41 8.07 -3.57 -3.28
CA MET A 41 7.59 -2.64 -4.32
C MET A 41 7.72 -1.19 -3.86
N GLY A 42 8.22 -0.35 -4.77
CA GLY A 42 8.21 1.10 -4.60
C GLY A 42 6.89 1.76 -5.01
N PRO A 43 6.73 3.05 -4.73
CA PRO A 43 5.58 3.83 -5.21
C PRO A 43 5.38 3.70 -6.73
N PRO A 44 4.10 3.72 -7.20
CA PRO A 44 2.88 4.11 -6.48
C PRO A 44 2.35 3.08 -5.48
N SER A 45 2.91 1.86 -5.45
CA SER A 45 2.53 0.90 -4.40
C SER A 45 2.98 1.41 -3.03
N SER A 46 2.05 1.44 -2.09
CA SER A 46 2.35 1.75 -0.70
C SER A 46 3.03 0.58 0.04
N GLY A 47 2.90 -0.63 -0.50
CA GLY A 47 3.25 -1.87 0.20
C GLY A 47 4.69 -1.92 0.70
N GLY A 48 5.66 -1.48 -0.10
CA GLY A 48 7.07 -1.53 0.31
C GLY A 48 7.40 -0.57 1.45
N ILE A 49 6.86 0.65 1.43
CA ILE A 49 7.07 1.64 2.49
C ILE A 49 6.36 1.19 3.77
N CYS A 50 5.08 0.79 3.68
CA CYS A 50 4.34 0.31 4.84
C CYS A 50 4.98 -0.92 5.47
N LEU A 51 5.44 -1.87 4.67
CA LEU A 51 6.16 -3.05 5.16
C LEU A 51 7.45 -2.65 5.89
N ALA A 52 8.25 -1.76 5.29
CA ALA A 52 9.48 -1.26 5.90
C ALA A 52 9.21 -0.57 7.24
N GLN A 53 8.19 0.29 7.29
CA GLN A 53 7.78 0.96 8.52
C GLN A 53 7.36 -0.03 9.60
N MET A 54 6.44 -0.94 9.30
CA MET A 54 5.96 -1.93 10.27
C MET A 54 7.10 -2.79 10.80
N MET A 55 7.92 -3.36 9.92
CA MET A 55 9.04 -4.23 10.33
C MET A 55 10.06 -3.48 11.19
N LYS A 56 10.44 -2.27 10.80
CA LYS A 56 11.41 -1.47 11.56
C LYS A 56 10.84 -0.92 12.88
N MET A 57 9.55 -0.61 12.96
CA MET A 57 8.90 -0.23 14.22
C MET A 57 8.84 -1.37 15.23
N ILE A 58 8.64 -2.61 14.79
CA ILE A 58 8.58 -3.77 15.69
C ILE A 58 9.97 -4.35 16.03
N GLU A 59 10.99 -4.07 15.21
CA GLU A 59 12.33 -4.65 15.37
C GLU A 59 12.94 -4.47 16.77
N PRO A 60 12.86 -3.27 17.41
CA PRO A 60 13.42 -3.04 18.74
C PRO A 60 12.75 -3.85 19.87
N PHE A 61 11.55 -4.34 19.64
CA PHE A 61 10.75 -5.07 20.64
C PHE A 61 10.94 -6.58 20.63
N ASN A 62 11.86 -7.10 19.79
CA ASN A 62 12.16 -8.54 19.70
C ASN A 62 10.91 -9.42 19.63
N ILE A 63 10.02 -9.12 18.72
CA ILE A 63 8.74 -9.84 18.58
C ILE A 63 8.90 -11.37 18.51
N GLY A 64 10.06 -11.87 18.08
CA GLY A 64 10.36 -13.30 18.04
C GLY A 64 10.46 -13.97 19.42
N ASP A 65 10.62 -13.20 20.50
CA ASP A 65 10.64 -13.70 21.87
C ASP A 65 9.24 -13.81 22.48
N LEU A 66 8.24 -13.24 21.79
CA LEU A 66 6.84 -13.31 22.21
C LEU A 66 6.19 -14.60 21.69
N GLU A 67 5.24 -15.12 22.45
CA GLU A 67 4.48 -16.29 22.03
C GLU A 67 3.68 -15.98 20.75
N TYR A 68 3.69 -16.92 19.80
CA TYR A 68 2.98 -16.79 18.54
C TYR A 68 1.48 -16.55 18.76
N LYS A 69 0.96 -15.48 18.18
CA LYS A 69 -0.42 -15.00 18.36
C LYS A 69 -0.79 -14.62 19.81
N SER A 70 0.20 -14.33 20.64
CA SER A 70 -0.11 -13.75 21.96
C SER A 70 -0.73 -12.36 21.81
N TYR A 71 -1.40 -11.90 22.87
CA TYR A 71 -1.93 -10.55 22.93
C TYR A 71 -0.86 -9.49 22.68
N GLU A 72 0.31 -9.65 23.30
CA GLU A 72 1.44 -8.73 23.22
C GLU A 72 1.98 -8.63 21.79
N ALA A 73 2.15 -9.76 21.12
CA ALA A 73 2.61 -9.80 19.72
C ALA A 73 1.59 -9.14 18.78
N MET A 74 0.32 -9.49 18.91
CA MET A 74 -0.75 -8.93 18.08
C MET A 74 -0.92 -7.44 18.33
N HIS A 75 -0.88 -7.01 19.61
CA HIS A 75 -1.00 -5.62 19.98
C HIS A 75 0.13 -4.77 19.39
N LEU A 76 1.38 -5.23 19.51
CA LEU A 76 2.54 -4.55 18.93
C LEU A 76 2.42 -4.41 17.40
N MET A 77 2.03 -5.49 16.72
CA MET A 77 1.83 -5.47 15.26
C MET A 77 0.75 -4.47 14.84
N ILE A 78 -0.41 -4.50 15.49
CA ILE A 78 -1.52 -3.59 15.21
C ILE A 78 -1.12 -2.13 15.45
N GLU A 79 -0.40 -1.85 16.53
CA GLU A 79 0.06 -0.48 16.83
C GLU A 79 1.06 0.03 15.80
N ALA A 80 1.97 -0.80 15.30
CA ALA A 80 2.88 -0.45 14.21
C ALA A 80 2.11 -0.23 12.90
N GLU A 81 1.17 -1.12 12.57
CA GLU A 81 0.33 -1.02 11.38
C GLU A 81 -0.48 0.27 11.36
N ARG A 82 -1.17 0.61 12.44
CA ARG A 82 -1.97 1.84 12.56
C ARG A 82 -1.16 3.10 12.27
N ARG A 83 0.09 3.17 12.75
CA ARG A 83 1.00 4.29 12.49
C ARG A 83 1.47 4.34 11.04
N SER A 84 1.79 3.18 10.48
CA SER A 84 2.17 3.05 9.08
C SER A 84 1.04 3.49 8.15
N TYR A 85 -0.19 3.11 8.46
CA TYR A 85 -1.36 3.49 7.66
C TYR A 85 -1.75 4.96 7.81
N ALA A 86 -1.51 5.55 8.96
CA ALA A 86 -1.64 6.99 9.13
C ALA A 86 -0.67 7.75 8.22
N ASP A 87 0.59 7.32 8.18
CA ASP A 87 1.59 7.89 7.27
C ASP A 87 1.23 7.66 5.80
N ARG A 88 0.77 6.45 5.47
CA ARG A 88 0.32 6.10 4.13
C ARG A 88 -0.75 7.04 3.61
N SER A 89 -1.76 7.31 4.40
CA SER A 89 -2.88 8.16 3.99
C SER A 89 -2.50 9.61 3.75
N TYR A 90 -1.38 10.08 4.32
CA TYR A 90 -0.92 11.46 4.18
C TYR A 90 0.20 11.62 3.14
N PHE A 91 1.18 10.73 3.15
CA PHE A 91 2.42 10.91 2.38
C PHE A 91 2.44 10.14 1.06
N LEU A 92 1.67 9.04 0.93
CA LEU A 92 1.80 8.16 -0.23
C LEU A 92 0.80 8.49 -1.34
N GLY A 93 1.24 8.31 -2.56
CA GLY A 93 0.47 8.55 -3.77
C GLY A 93 1.28 8.15 -5.01
N ASP A 94 0.85 8.57 -6.19
CA ASP A 94 1.63 8.33 -7.41
C ASP A 94 2.81 9.31 -7.48
N PRO A 95 4.06 8.83 -7.52
CA PRO A 95 5.26 9.67 -7.54
C PRO A 95 5.42 10.51 -8.81
N ASP A 96 4.61 10.25 -9.84
CA ASP A 96 4.58 11.11 -11.03
C ASP A 96 3.82 12.42 -10.76
N PHE A 97 3.01 12.47 -9.70
CA PHE A 97 2.18 13.64 -9.36
C PHE A 97 2.50 14.22 -7.97
N VAL A 98 3.05 13.42 -7.06
CA VAL A 98 3.36 13.86 -5.69
C VAL A 98 4.78 13.49 -5.28
N SER A 99 5.42 14.35 -4.50
CA SER A 99 6.74 14.05 -3.91
C SER A 99 6.56 13.21 -2.65
N ILE A 100 7.12 12.02 -2.64
CA ILE A 100 7.06 11.08 -1.52
C ILE A 100 8.39 11.11 -0.79
N PRO A 101 8.44 11.42 0.52
CA PRO A 101 9.67 11.48 1.29
C PRO A 101 10.13 10.07 1.74
N GLU A 102 10.41 9.17 0.78
CA GLU A 102 10.68 7.74 1.02
C GLU A 102 11.76 7.50 2.08
N TYR A 103 12.90 8.19 1.98
CA TYR A 103 14.01 8.03 2.93
C TYR A 103 13.62 8.42 4.36
N HIS A 104 12.85 9.48 4.50
CA HIS A 104 12.38 9.94 5.82
C HIS A 104 11.41 8.92 6.42
N LEU A 105 10.44 8.48 5.63
CA LEU A 105 9.39 7.55 6.08
C LEU A 105 9.93 6.20 6.57
N ILE A 106 11.09 5.75 6.07
CA ILE A 106 11.71 4.48 6.48
C ILE A 106 12.96 4.67 7.34
N SER A 107 13.27 5.92 7.76
CA SER A 107 14.42 6.18 8.64
C SER A 107 14.17 5.70 10.06
N SER A 108 15.23 5.20 10.71
CA SER A 108 15.12 4.65 12.07
C SER A 108 14.72 5.71 13.10
N ASP A 109 15.22 6.95 12.95
CA ASP A 109 14.91 8.06 13.85
C ASP A 109 13.42 8.40 13.79
N TYR A 110 12.87 8.58 12.59
CA TYR A 110 11.45 8.84 12.40
C TYR A 110 10.58 7.72 12.97
N LEU A 111 10.91 6.47 12.68
CA LEU A 111 10.12 5.33 13.12
C LEU A 111 10.20 5.10 14.64
N SER A 112 11.34 5.42 15.26
CA SER A 112 11.47 5.43 16.71
C SER A 112 10.58 6.50 17.34
N GLU A 113 10.53 7.70 16.76
CA GLU A 113 9.64 8.78 17.19
C GLU A 113 8.17 8.36 17.06
N ARG A 114 7.79 7.69 15.98
CA ARG A 114 6.43 7.18 15.77
C ARG A 114 5.98 6.21 16.87
N MET A 115 6.89 5.51 17.51
CA MET A 115 6.61 4.53 18.57
C MET A 115 6.74 5.08 20.00
N LEU A 116 7.07 6.36 20.19
CA LEU A 116 7.26 6.95 21.54
C LEU A 116 6.03 6.85 22.44
N ASN A 117 4.84 6.90 21.89
CA ASN A 117 3.59 6.79 22.63
C ASN A 117 3.01 5.37 22.67
N TYR A 118 3.75 4.38 22.19
CA TYR A 118 3.35 2.97 22.30
C TYR A 118 3.35 2.53 23.76
N ASN A 119 2.26 1.89 24.17
CA ASN A 119 2.13 1.28 25.49
C ASN A 119 1.72 -0.19 25.33
N PRO A 120 2.49 -1.16 25.86
CA PRO A 120 2.20 -2.57 25.67
C PRO A 120 0.91 -3.05 26.36
N LEU A 121 0.35 -2.25 27.27
CA LEU A 121 -0.84 -2.63 28.05
C LEU A 121 -2.12 -1.90 27.58
N VAL A 122 -1.99 -0.85 26.80
CA VAL A 122 -3.14 0.00 26.44
C VAL A 122 -3.03 0.44 24.98
N ALA A 123 -4.10 0.22 24.21
CA ALA A 123 -4.16 0.68 22.84
C ALA A 123 -4.09 2.21 22.74
N THR A 124 -3.25 2.73 21.86
CA THR A 124 -3.17 4.16 21.58
C THR A 124 -4.50 4.65 21.01
N LYS A 125 -5.03 5.76 21.51
CA LYS A 125 -6.24 6.35 20.93
C LYS A 125 -5.98 6.79 19.50
N SER A 126 -6.95 6.63 18.61
CA SER A 126 -6.79 7.01 17.20
C SER A 126 -6.54 8.51 17.02
N SER A 127 -7.09 9.36 17.91
CA SER A 127 -6.81 10.80 17.97
C SER A 127 -5.34 11.15 18.22
N ASP A 128 -4.59 10.25 18.85
CA ASP A 128 -3.21 10.45 19.26
C ASP A 128 -2.21 9.86 18.24
N ILE A 129 -2.74 9.25 17.18
CA ILE A 129 -1.97 8.80 16.01
C ILE A 129 -2.20 9.86 14.92
N SER A 130 -1.28 10.82 14.80
CA SER A 130 -1.39 11.93 13.85
C SER A 130 -1.49 11.46 12.40
N TYR A 131 -2.20 12.20 11.58
CA TYR A 131 -2.63 11.96 10.21
C TYR A 131 -3.71 10.91 10.01
N GLY A 132 -4.41 10.46 11.06
CA GLY A 132 -5.32 9.33 11.10
C GLY A 132 -6.83 9.62 11.13
N ASP A 133 -7.34 10.75 10.67
CA ASP A 133 -8.80 11.01 10.62
C ASP A 133 -9.49 10.47 9.37
N ILE A 134 -8.79 9.70 8.54
CA ILE A 134 -9.38 9.10 7.34
C ILE A 134 -9.40 7.59 7.50
N VAL A 135 -10.60 7.04 7.71
CA VAL A 135 -10.85 5.61 7.55
C VAL A 135 -10.81 5.29 6.06
N VAL A 136 -9.66 4.91 5.57
CA VAL A 136 -9.55 4.32 4.24
C VAL A 136 -9.90 2.85 4.39
N ALA A 137 -11.05 2.47 3.87
CA ALA A 137 -11.39 1.06 3.72
C ALA A 137 -10.44 0.47 2.65
N GLU A 138 -9.46 -0.30 3.07
CA GLU A 138 -8.64 -1.07 2.15
C GLU A 138 -9.37 -2.32 1.71
N SER A 139 -9.17 -2.67 0.43
CA SER A 139 -9.59 -3.95 -0.11
C SER A 139 -8.49 -4.97 0.15
N ASP A 140 -8.80 -6.04 0.87
CA ASP A 140 -7.90 -7.18 1.14
C ASP A 140 -7.74 -8.13 -0.07
N GLU A 141 -8.19 -7.73 -1.25
CA GLU A 141 -8.40 -8.61 -2.38
C GLU A 141 -7.30 -8.44 -3.44
N THR A 142 -6.15 -9.02 -3.14
CA THR A 142 -4.97 -9.02 -4.02
C THR A 142 -4.49 -10.46 -4.22
N THR A 143 -4.10 -10.79 -5.44
CA THR A 143 -3.50 -12.07 -5.75
C THR A 143 -2.00 -11.90 -5.93
N HIS A 144 -1.24 -12.77 -5.27
CA HIS A 144 0.20 -12.86 -5.43
C HIS A 144 0.58 -14.27 -5.88
N PHE A 145 1.47 -14.36 -6.87
CA PHE A 145 2.06 -15.64 -7.28
C PHE A 145 3.53 -15.49 -7.61
N SER A 146 4.26 -16.56 -7.38
CA SER A 146 5.67 -16.66 -7.73
C SER A 146 5.89 -17.86 -8.64
N ILE A 147 6.74 -17.70 -9.64
CA ILE A 147 7.10 -18.74 -10.60
C ILE A 147 8.60 -18.88 -10.59
N LEU A 148 9.08 -20.10 -10.51
CA LEU A 148 10.48 -20.47 -10.70
C LEU A 148 10.56 -21.47 -11.85
N ASP A 149 11.32 -21.15 -12.89
CA ASP A 149 11.54 -22.08 -14.00
C ASP A 149 12.72 -23.02 -13.75
N SER A 150 12.88 -24.00 -14.64
CA SER A 150 13.97 -24.98 -14.56
C SER A 150 15.36 -24.38 -14.83
N PHE A 151 15.46 -23.16 -15.29
CA PHE A 151 16.71 -22.44 -15.56
C PHE A 151 17.11 -21.54 -14.38
N GLY A 152 16.30 -21.49 -13.31
CA GLY A 152 16.53 -20.64 -12.15
C GLY A 152 16.03 -19.19 -12.31
N ASN A 153 15.28 -18.88 -13.38
CA ASN A 153 14.62 -17.60 -13.48
C ASN A 153 13.43 -17.56 -12.52
N ALA A 154 13.33 -16.46 -11.76
CA ALA A 154 12.28 -16.25 -10.79
C ALA A 154 11.44 -15.03 -11.17
N VAL A 155 10.12 -15.17 -11.09
CA VAL A 155 9.16 -14.08 -11.25
C VAL A 155 8.23 -14.06 -10.05
N SER A 156 8.03 -12.89 -9.48
CA SER A 156 7.08 -12.65 -8.41
C SER A 156 6.13 -11.55 -8.85
N VAL A 157 4.84 -11.86 -8.87
CA VAL A 157 3.81 -10.97 -9.40
C VAL A 157 2.74 -10.75 -8.36
N THR A 158 2.46 -9.49 -8.08
CA THR A 158 1.27 -9.07 -7.33
C THR A 158 0.34 -8.37 -8.31
N THR A 159 -0.88 -8.83 -8.40
CA THR A 159 -1.91 -8.25 -9.27
C THR A 159 -3.19 -8.04 -8.50
N THR A 160 -3.85 -6.93 -8.74
CA THR A 160 -5.12 -6.58 -8.10
C THR A 160 -6.02 -5.83 -9.08
N LEU A 161 -7.30 -5.92 -8.81
CA LEU A 161 -8.33 -5.04 -9.40
C LEU A 161 -8.77 -3.97 -8.40
N ASN A 162 -8.10 -3.89 -7.23
CA ASN A 162 -8.41 -3.15 -6.03
C ASN A 162 -9.61 -3.77 -5.28
N GLY A 163 -10.84 -3.78 -5.75
CA GLY A 163 -11.94 -4.56 -5.16
C GLY A 163 -12.09 -5.94 -5.80
N SER A 164 -12.80 -6.90 -5.15
CA SER A 164 -12.92 -8.33 -5.56
C SER A 164 -13.15 -8.54 -7.05
N TYR A 165 -14.00 -7.74 -7.64
CA TYR A 165 -14.29 -7.74 -9.08
C TYR A 165 -14.03 -6.35 -9.68
N GLY A 166 -13.16 -5.57 -9.06
CA GLY A 166 -12.84 -4.21 -9.47
C GLY A 166 -14.08 -3.33 -9.57
N SER A 167 -14.23 -2.64 -10.70
CA SER A 167 -15.41 -1.83 -11.00
C SER A 167 -16.66 -2.66 -11.32
N LYS A 168 -16.60 -3.99 -11.29
CA LYS A 168 -17.64 -4.93 -11.73
C LYS A 168 -18.03 -4.79 -13.22
N VAL A 169 -17.24 -4.05 -13.98
CA VAL A 169 -17.38 -3.95 -15.43
C VAL A 169 -16.61 -5.08 -16.07
N PHE A 170 -17.31 -6.02 -16.69
CA PHE A 170 -16.73 -7.11 -17.45
C PHE A 170 -16.74 -6.78 -18.94
N VAL A 171 -15.59 -6.93 -19.58
CA VAL A 171 -15.40 -6.71 -21.02
C VAL A 171 -15.39 -8.07 -21.71
N ASP A 172 -16.55 -8.46 -22.26
CA ASP A 172 -16.80 -9.79 -22.81
C ASP A 172 -15.84 -10.15 -23.95
N GLU A 173 -15.49 -9.16 -24.78
CA GLU A 173 -14.66 -9.37 -25.96
C GLU A 173 -13.24 -9.83 -25.66
N ILE A 174 -12.75 -9.55 -24.45
CA ILE A 174 -11.40 -9.92 -24.02
C ILE A 174 -11.38 -10.73 -22.71
N GLY A 175 -12.56 -10.98 -22.10
CA GLY A 175 -12.70 -11.80 -20.91
C GLY A 175 -12.10 -11.20 -19.65
N VAL A 176 -12.12 -9.87 -19.48
CA VAL A 176 -11.42 -9.18 -18.39
C VAL A 176 -12.38 -8.31 -17.58
N PHE A 177 -12.25 -8.36 -16.25
CA PHE A 177 -12.83 -7.35 -15.36
C PHE A 177 -11.95 -6.09 -15.32
N MET A 178 -12.59 -4.92 -15.29
CA MET A 178 -11.89 -3.65 -15.12
C MET A 178 -11.68 -3.37 -13.64
N ASN A 179 -10.51 -2.80 -13.30
CA ASN A 179 -10.20 -2.39 -11.94
C ASN A 179 -11.04 -1.18 -11.50
N ASN A 180 -11.03 -0.89 -10.19
CA ASN A 180 -11.56 0.34 -9.59
C ASN A 180 -10.47 1.10 -8.81
N GLU A 181 -9.25 1.11 -9.34
CA GLU A 181 -8.04 1.67 -8.75
C GLU A 181 -8.06 3.21 -8.59
N MET A 182 -9.13 3.88 -8.99
CA MET A 182 -9.36 5.30 -8.70
C MET A 182 -9.60 5.58 -7.20
N ALA A 183 -9.29 4.59 -6.36
CA ALA A 183 -9.32 4.77 -4.91
C ALA A 183 -8.20 5.72 -4.47
N VAL A 184 -8.49 6.51 -3.46
CA VAL A 184 -7.71 7.64 -2.94
C VAL A 184 -6.23 7.34 -2.64
N SER A 185 -5.83 6.07 -2.55
CA SER A 185 -4.49 5.64 -2.24
C SER A 185 -3.49 5.75 -3.39
N TYR A 186 -3.95 5.75 -4.63
CA TYR A 186 -3.08 5.63 -5.80
C TYR A 186 -3.12 6.84 -6.72
N THR A 187 -4.23 7.60 -6.72
CA THR A 187 -4.42 8.77 -7.57
C THR A 187 -4.76 9.98 -6.71
N HIS A 188 -3.76 10.69 -6.26
CA HIS A 188 -3.98 11.83 -5.41
C HIS A 188 -4.13 13.15 -6.15
N LEU A 189 -5.32 13.59 -6.14
CA LEU A 189 -5.66 14.84 -5.42
C LEU A 189 -5.94 14.46 -3.97
N ARG A 190 -5.25 15.07 -3.00
CA ARG A 190 -5.41 14.80 -1.56
C ARG A 190 -6.89 14.75 -1.23
N ALA A 191 -7.35 13.70 -0.55
CA ALA A 191 -8.75 13.54 -0.14
C ALA A 191 -9.30 14.72 0.69
N HIS A 192 -8.43 15.64 1.08
CA HIS A 192 -8.75 16.87 1.80
C HIS A 192 -9.26 18.01 0.93
N GLU A 193 -9.12 17.95 -0.40
CA GLU A 193 -9.51 19.06 -1.27
C GLU A 193 -10.92 18.92 -1.87
N THR A 194 -11.59 17.80 -1.66
CA THR A 194 -12.95 17.58 -2.20
C THR A 194 -14.09 17.86 -1.22
N VAL A 195 -13.80 18.36 -0.03
CA VAL A 195 -14.83 18.74 0.96
C VAL A 195 -14.69 20.20 1.35
N ARG A 196 -14.78 21.09 0.39
CA ARG A 196 -15.17 22.50 0.59
C ARG A 196 -15.72 23.07 -0.70
N ASN A 197 -16.99 22.79 -0.95
CA ASN A 197 -17.94 23.71 -1.57
C ASN A 197 -19.34 23.27 -1.19
#